data_07608e1f9f3c8dfc4d3917773732b0bb
#
_entry.id   07608e1f9f3c8dfc4d3917773732b0bb
#
_cell.length_a   1.000
_cell.length_b   1.000
_cell.length_c   1.000
_cell.angle_alpha   90.00
_cell.angle_beta   90.00
_cell.angle_gamma   90.00
#
_symmetry.space_group_name_H-M   'P 1'
#
loop_
_entity.id
_entity.type
_entity.pdbx_description
1 polymer ?
#
loop_
_entity_poly.entity_id
_entity_poly.type
_entity_poly.pdbx_seq_one_letter_code
_entity_poly.pdbx_strand_id
1 'polypeptide(L)'
;MGKYVLLKNDGTVEYKGAGNKLELKTMYSWIECRCIDIAESVISAKMGCNVVLIFDDEFLLNQIKPQANKIASLFFGYTMTTDECLCGNVIVAKDVDGETAGFTDEEILKIQSLIDICKEYSRFIKFSVQEPKMMFIPGF
;
A
#
# COMPACT_ATOMS: atom_id res chain seq x y z
N MET A 1 7.74 7.30 -18.66
CA MET A 1 6.51 7.07 -17.90
C MET A 1 6.77 6.09 -16.78
N GLY A 2 6.19 6.38 -15.62
CA GLY A 2 6.39 5.56 -14.45
C GLY A 2 5.38 4.43 -14.32
N LYS A 3 5.67 3.53 -13.39
CA LYS A 3 4.75 2.45 -13.03
C LYS A 3 4.23 2.66 -11.63
N TYR A 4 3.01 2.23 -11.41
CA TYR A 4 2.36 2.21 -10.10
C TYR A 4 2.39 0.80 -9.56
N VAL A 5 2.38 0.67 -8.24
CA VAL A 5 2.40 -0.63 -7.60
C VAL A 5 1.01 -0.89 -7.02
N LEU A 6 0.41 -2.00 -7.39
CA LEU A 6 -0.88 -2.42 -6.85
C LEU A 6 -0.63 -3.57 -5.88
N LEU A 7 -0.82 -3.31 -4.60
CA LEU A 7 -0.74 -4.33 -3.55
C LEU A 7 -2.13 -4.92 -3.39
N LYS A 8 -2.31 -6.13 -3.87
CA LYS A 8 -3.63 -6.77 -3.84
C LYS A 8 -3.89 -7.42 -2.48
N ASN A 9 -5.15 -7.48 -2.14
CA ASN A 9 -5.58 -8.01 -0.84
C ASN A 9 -5.26 -9.49 -0.67
N ASP A 10 -5.07 -10.23 -1.76
CA ASP A 10 -4.69 -11.64 -1.72
C ASP A 10 -3.18 -11.88 -1.55
N GLY A 11 -2.41 -10.80 -1.41
CA GLY A 11 -0.96 -10.87 -1.24
C GLY A 11 -0.16 -10.76 -2.53
N THR A 12 -0.81 -10.71 -3.69
CA THR A 12 -0.11 -10.53 -4.96
C THR A 12 0.21 -9.06 -5.21
N VAL A 13 1.21 -8.82 -6.04
CA VAL A 13 1.68 -7.47 -6.37
C VAL A 13 1.72 -7.34 -7.88
N GLU A 14 1.16 -6.24 -8.37
CA GLU A 14 1.17 -5.93 -9.81
C GLU A 14 1.84 -4.57 -10.03
N TYR A 15 2.57 -4.45 -11.12
CA TYR A 15 3.23 -3.22 -11.53
C TYR A 15 2.54 -2.72 -12.79
N LYS A 16 1.85 -1.58 -12.70
CA LYS A 16 0.92 -1.13 -13.74
C LYS A 16 1.28 0.26 -14.25
N GLY A 17 1.26 0.41 -15.56
CA GLY A 17 1.32 1.73 -16.18
C GLY A 17 -0.09 2.32 -16.30
N ALA A 18 -0.18 3.64 -16.31
CA ALA A 18 -1.45 4.35 -16.42
C ALA A 18 -1.39 5.46 -17.46
N GLY A 19 -0.54 5.31 -18.48
CA GLY A 19 -0.34 6.36 -19.46
C GLY A 19 0.36 7.57 -18.85
N ASN A 20 -0.13 8.77 -19.13
CA ASN A 20 0.49 10.00 -18.66
C ASN A 20 0.12 10.36 -17.23
N LYS A 21 -1.02 9.90 -16.76
CA LYS A 21 -1.53 10.26 -15.44
C LYS A 21 -2.47 9.18 -14.92
N LEU A 22 -2.39 8.92 -13.62
CA LEU A 22 -3.31 8.01 -12.95
C LEU A 22 -4.61 8.77 -12.65
N GLU A 23 -5.66 8.44 -13.40
CA GLU A 23 -6.96 9.08 -13.24
C GLU A 23 -7.75 8.47 -12.09
N LEU A 24 -8.65 9.26 -11.53
CA LEU A 24 -9.48 8.84 -10.40
C LEU A 24 -10.30 7.58 -10.72
N LYS A 25 -10.89 7.52 -11.91
CA LYS A 25 -11.67 6.34 -12.31
C LYS A 25 -10.83 5.07 -12.40
N THR A 26 -9.55 5.21 -12.77
CA THR A 26 -8.61 4.10 -12.80
C THR A 26 -8.27 3.64 -11.39
N MET A 27 -8.09 4.58 -10.47
CA MET A 27 -7.89 4.25 -9.06
C MET A 27 -9.07 3.46 -8.50
N TYR A 28 -10.29 3.90 -8.77
CA TYR A 28 -11.49 3.17 -8.33
C TYR A 28 -11.56 1.77 -8.91
N SER A 29 -11.18 1.62 -10.19
CA SER A 29 -11.17 0.32 -10.86
C SER A 29 -10.14 -0.63 -10.25
N TRP A 30 -8.92 -0.15 -10.03
CA TRP A 30 -7.83 -0.99 -9.49
C TRP A 30 -8.08 -1.38 -8.04
N ILE A 31 -8.59 -0.47 -7.24
CA ILE A 31 -8.88 -0.74 -5.82
C ILE A 31 -10.22 -1.46 -5.66
N GLU A 32 -11.09 -1.35 -6.65
CA GLU A 32 -12.45 -1.91 -6.62
C GLU A 32 -13.28 -1.25 -5.53
N CYS A 33 -13.30 0.08 -5.55
CA CYS A 33 -13.99 0.88 -4.55
C CYS A 33 -14.67 2.08 -5.20
N ARG A 34 -15.41 2.82 -4.40
CA ARG A 34 -16.11 4.03 -4.85
C ARG A 34 -15.65 5.30 -4.15
N CYS A 35 -14.85 5.15 -3.11
CA CYS A 35 -14.28 6.28 -2.37
C CYS A 35 -12.85 5.94 -2.01
N ILE A 36 -11.95 6.89 -2.19
CA ILE A 36 -10.53 6.69 -1.85
C ILE A 36 -10.06 7.70 -0.84
N ASP A 37 -9.03 7.32 -0.11
CA ASP A 37 -8.23 8.22 0.70
C ASP A 37 -6.77 8.01 0.33
N ILE A 38 -5.94 8.99 0.63
CA ILE A 38 -4.52 9.00 0.32
C ILE A 38 -3.76 9.30 1.60
N ALA A 39 -2.76 8.51 1.92
CA ALA A 39 -1.92 8.71 3.09
C ALA A 39 -0.46 8.51 2.74
N GLU A 40 0.42 9.22 3.46
CA GLU A 40 1.85 9.06 3.28
C GLU A 40 2.31 7.72 3.83
N SER A 41 3.22 7.07 3.09
CA SER A 41 3.80 5.79 3.48
C SER A 41 5.08 6.00 4.31
N VAL A 42 5.29 5.11 5.29
CA VAL A 42 6.54 5.12 6.08
C VAL A 42 7.77 4.78 5.24
N ILE A 43 7.59 4.17 4.05
CA ILE A 43 8.72 3.87 3.18
C ILE A 43 9.30 5.10 2.49
N SER A 44 8.64 6.26 2.60
CA SER A 44 9.14 7.51 1.99
C SER A 44 10.59 7.80 2.39
N ALA A 45 10.93 7.61 3.65
CA ALA A 45 12.28 7.85 4.14
C ALA A 45 13.32 6.96 3.46
N LYS A 46 12.98 5.70 3.22
CA LYS A 46 13.88 4.74 2.56
C LYS A 46 13.97 4.96 1.05
N MET A 47 12.91 5.50 0.46
CA MET A 47 12.86 5.76 -0.97
C MET A 47 13.53 7.07 -1.38
N GLY A 48 13.66 8.00 -0.45
CA GLY A 48 14.17 9.33 -0.75
C GLY A 48 13.20 10.20 -1.52
N CYS A 49 11.93 9.86 -1.51
CA CYS A 49 10.86 10.63 -2.16
C CYS A 49 9.57 10.42 -1.39
N ASN A 50 8.59 11.26 -1.65
CA ASN A 50 7.29 11.13 -0.99
C ASN A 50 6.49 10.00 -1.64
N VAL A 51 6.22 8.95 -0.88
CA VAL A 51 5.45 7.80 -1.30
C VAL A 51 4.10 7.85 -0.61
N VAL A 52 3.04 7.66 -1.38
CA VAL A 52 1.67 7.68 -0.87
C VAL A 52 0.98 6.36 -1.15
N LEU A 53 0.04 6.02 -0.29
CA LEU A 53 -0.83 4.87 -0.43
C LEU A 53 -2.23 5.38 -0.75
N ILE A 54 -2.85 4.80 -1.75
CA ILE A 54 -4.22 5.12 -2.15
C ILE A 54 -5.07 3.90 -1.86
N PHE A 55 -6.07 4.05 -1.04
CA PHE A 55 -6.85 2.93 -0.55
C PHE A 55 -8.34 3.28 -0.44
N ASP A 56 -9.16 2.25 -0.23
CA ASP A 56 -10.59 2.41 -0.05
C ASP A 56 -10.89 3.07 1.30
N ASP A 57 -11.48 4.25 1.26
CA ASP A 57 -11.85 5.00 2.46
C ASP A 57 -12.94 4.28 3.28
N GLU A 58 -13.66 3.37 2.64
CA GLU A 58 -14.77 2.63 3.23
C GLU A 58 -14.48 1.14 3.32
N PHE A 59 -13.22 0.75 3.45
CA PHE A 59 -12.84 -0.66 3.34
C PHE A 59 -13.55 -1.58 4.36
N LEU A 60 -13.87 -1.06 5.54
CA LEU A 60 -14.60 -1.84 6.54
C LEU A 60 -16.08 -2.00 6.20
N LEU A 61 -16.63 -1.06 5.42
CA LEU A 61 -18.04 -1.07 5.06
C LEU A 61 -18.33 -1.90 3.81
N ASN A 62 -17.32 -2.04 2.94
CA ASN A 62 -17.49 -2.66 1.63
C ASN A 62 -17.22 -4.16 1.62
N GLN A 63 -16.83 -4.75 2.75
CA GLN A 63 -16.48 -6.15 2.84
C GLN A 63 -17.27 -6.83 3.96
N ILE A 64 -17.85 -7.98 3.63
CA ILE A 64 -18.57 -8.79 4.62
C ILE A 64 -17.61 -9.30 5.69
N LYS A 65 -16.42 -9.74 5.24
CA LYS A 65 -15.32 -10.16 6.13
C LYS A 65 -14.08 -9.44 5.72
N PRO A 66 -13.78 -8.27 6.31
CA PRO A 66 -12.57 -7.53 5.97
C PRO A 66 -11.33 -8.38 6.18
N GLN A 67 -10.47 -8.42 5.18
CA GLN A 67 -9.20 -9.14 5.25
C GLN A 67 -8.06 -8.13 5.17
N ALA A 68 -7.14 -8.20 6.12
CA ALA A 68 -6.02 -7.29 6.16
C ALA A 68 -5.10 -7.46 4.94
N ASN A 69 -4.76 -6.35 4.32
CA ASN A 69 -3.71 -6.30 3.31
C ASN A 69 -2.40 -6.08 4.06
N LYS A 70 -1.66 -7.17 4.30
CA LYS A 70 -0.49 -7.14 5.19
C LYS A 70 0.61 -6.22 4.69
N ILE A 71 0.94 -6.30 3.43
CA ILE A 71 2.03 -5.48 2.86
C ILE A 71 1.64 -4.00 2.92
N ALA A 72 0.42 -3.67 2.51
CA ALA A 72 -0.08 -2.30 2.55
C ALA A 72 -0.13 -1.76 3.97
N SER A 73 -0.55 -2.59 4.92
CA SER A 73 -0.60 -2.19 6.33
C SER A 73 0.80 -1.88 6.87
N LEU A 74 1.80 -2.68 6.49
CA LEU A 74 3.19 -2.42 6.87
C LEU A 74 3.72 -1.16 6.19
N PHE A 75 3.37 -0.93 4.94
CA PHE A 75 3.74 0.29 4.23
C PHE A 75 3.10 1.54 4.82
N PHE A 76 1.92 1.39 5.41
CA PHE A 76 1.25 2.49 6.12
C PHE A 76 1.93 2.79 7.46
N GLY A 77 2.52 1.77 8.10
CA GLY A 77 3.19 1.92 9.38
C GLY A 77 2.54 1.16 10.53
N TYR A 78 1.61 0.27 10.24
CA TYR A 78 0.95 -0.54 11.27
C TYR A 78 1.84 -1.70 11.71
N THR A 79 3.04 -1.38 12.20
CA THR A 79 3.98 -2.37 12.74
C THR A 79 3.92 -2.43 14.25
N MET A 80 3.20 -1.49 14.85
CA MET A 80 3.07 -1.36 16.30
C MET A 80 1.65 -1.71 16.72
N THR A 81 1.38 -1.74 18.01
CA THR A 81 0.06 -2.02 18.52
C THR A 81 -0.94 -0.98 18.07
N THR A 82 -1.84 -1.35 17.18
CA THR A 82 -2.94 -0.50 16.74
C THR A 82 -4.18 -1.37 16.59
N ASP A 83 -5.34 -0.71 16.57
CA ASP A 83 -6.60 -1.40 16.33
C ASP A 83 -6.96 -1.40 14.85
N GLU A 84 -6.04 -0.98 13.99
CA GLU A 84 -6.33 -0.73 12.60
C GLU A 84 -5.36 -1.43 11.66
N CYS A 85 -5.83 -1.74 10.48
CA CYS A 85 -5.03 -2.22 9.36
C CYS A 85 -5.70 -1.76 8.07
N LEU A 86 -4.95 -1.76 6.98
CA LEU A 86 -5.56 -1.52 5.67
C LEU A 86 -6.11 -2.83 5.13
N CYS A 87 -7.30 -2.76 4.52
CA CYS A 87 -7.95 -3.89 3.87
C CYS A 87 -8.22 -3.55 2.41
N GLY A 88 -8.31 -4.58 1.57
CA GLY A 88 -8.53 -4.38 0.15
C GLY A 88 -7.27 -4.09 -0.63
N ASN A 89 -7.44 -3.79 -1.91
CA ASN A 89 -6.32 -3.46 -2.80
C ASN A 89 -5.84 -2.05 -2.52
N VAL A 90 -4.54 -1.83 -2.59
CA VAL A 90 -3.93 -0.52 -2.31
C VAL A 90 -2.95 -0.17 -3.42
N ILE A 91 -3.02 1.06 -3.91
CA ILE A 91 -2.08 1.57 -4.91
C ILE A 91 -0.96 2.30 -4.18
N VAL A 92 0.28 2.00 -4.55
CA VAL A 92 1.46 2.73 -4.09
C VAL A 92 1.91 3.64 -5.23
N ALA A 93 2.05 4.91 -4.93
CA ALA A 93 2.42 5.93 -5.92
C ALA A 93 3.36 6.94 -5.30
N LYS A 94 3.91 7.79 -6.14
CA LYS A 94 4.78 8.87 -5.73
C LYS A 94 3.97 10.17 -5.74
N ASP A 95 4.21 11.03 -4.75
CA ASP A 95 3.65 12.37 -4.72
C ASP A 95 4.74 13.35 -5.15
N VAL A 96 4.52 14.01 -6.28
CA VAL A 96 5.44 15.02 -6.81
C VAL A 96 4.67 16.34 -6.91
N ASP A 97 4.99 17.26 -6.01
CA ASP A 97 4.36 18.59 -5.97
C ASP A 97 2.83 18.54 -5.91
N GLY A 98 2.31 17.60 -5.13
CA GLY A 98 0.87 17.43 -4.95
C GLY A 98 0.19 16.57 -6.02
N GLU A 99 0.94 16.07 -6.98
CA GLU A 99 0.40 15.22 -8.04
C GLU A 99 0.88 13.79 -7.89
N THR A 100 -0.02 12.85 -8.16
CA THR A 100 0.29 11.43 -8.14
C THR A 100 1.09 11.05 -9.38
N ALA A 101 2.24 10.43 -9.16
CA ALA A 101 3.14 10.02 -10.23
C ALA A 101 3.58 8.57 -10.05
N GLY A 102 3.99 7.95 -11.14
CA GLY A 102 4.53 6.59 -11.12
C GLY A 102 6.02 6.58 -10.77
N PHE A 103 6.51 5.39 -10.48
CA PHE A 103 7.91 5.19 -10.11
C PHE A 103 8.78 4.90 -11.31
N THR A 104 10.03 5.33 -11.25
CA THR A 104 11.05 4.94 -12.23
C THR A 104 11.44 3.48 -12.03
N ASP A 105 12.15 2.91 -13.00
CA ASP A 105 12.61 1.52 -12.88
C ASP A 105 13.52 1.31 -11.67
N GLU A 106 14.39 2.27 -11.35
CA GLU A 106 15.22 2.21 -10.15
C GLU A 106 14.41 2.22 -8.88
N GLU A 107 13.39 3.08 -8.83
CA GLU A 107 12.50 3.17 -7.68
C GLU A 107 11.70 1.88 -7.52
N ILE A 108 11.27 1.26 -8.61
CA ILE A 108 10.57 -0.02 -8.57
C ILE A 108 11.46 -1.11 -7.96
N LEU A 109 12.75 -1.15 -8.30
CA LEU A 109 13.67 -2.11 -7.71
C LEU A 109 13.78 -1.95 -6.19
N LYS A 110 13.81 -0.70 -5.71
CA LYS A 110 13.82 -0.42 -4.27
C LYS A 110 12.54 -0.90 -3.61
N ILE A 111 11.40 -0.62 -4.24
CA ILE A 111 10.09 -1.04 -3.71
C ILE A 111 9.99 -2.56 -3.68
N GLN A 112 10.48 -3.26 -4.71
CA GLN A 112 10.49 -4.72 -4.72
C GLN A 112 11.27 -5.27 -3.52
N SER A 113 12.42 -4.67 -3.20
CA SER A 113 13.20 -5.08 -2.03
C SER A 113 12.42 -4.89 -0.72
N LEU A 114 11.73 -3.76 -0.59
CA LEU A 114 10.91 -3.48 0.60
C LEU A 114 9.71 -4.44 0.68
N ILE A 115 9.10 -4.75 -0.45
CA ILE A 115 7.99 -5.71 -0.52
C ILE A 115 8.48 -7.09 -0.08
N ASP A 116 9.66 -7.52 -0.52
CA ASP A 116 10.23 -8.80 -0.15
C ASP A 116 10.46 -8.88 1.37
N ILE A 117 10.95 -7.81 1.97
CA ILE A 117 11.10 -7.72 3.43
C ILE A 117 9.75 -7.88 4.10
N CYS A 118 8.75 -7.17 3.62
CA CYS A 118 7.39 -7.24 4.18
C CYS A 118 6.77 -8.64 4.03
N LYS A 119 6.97 -9.29 2.90
CA LYS A 119 6.48 -10.65 2.67
C LYS A 119 7.10 -11.63 3.65
N GLU A 120 8.39 -11.51 3.89
CA GLU A 120 9.09 -12.38 4.83
C GLU A 120 8.52 -12.22 6.25
N TYR A 121 8.40 -10.98 6.72
CA TYR A 121 7.92 -10.72 8.07
C TYR A 121 6.41 -10.86 8.20
N SER A 122 5.65 -10.77 7.12
CA SER A 122 4.19 -10.92 7.17
C SER A 122 3.76 -12.32 7.62
N ARG A 123 4.65 -13.30 7.54
CA ARG A 123 4.40 -14.65 8.04
C ARG A 123 4.21 -14.68 9.54
N PHE A 124 4.87 -13.75 10.25
CA PHE A 124 4.87 -13.70 11.71
C PHE A 124 3.91 -12.65 12.27
N ILE A 125 3.36 -11.80 11.40
CA ILE A 125 2.48 -10.73 11.81
C ILE A 125 1.06 -11.10 11.47
N LYS A 126 0.18 -10.98 12.47
CA LYS A 126 -1.26 -11.17 12.26
C LYS A 126 -1.94 -9.85 12.53
N PHE A 127 -2.37 -9.21 11.47
CA PHE A 127 -3.23 -8.05 11.59
C PHE A 127 -4.66 -8.53 11.80
N SER A 128 -5.32 -7.93 12.78
CA SER A 128 -6.72 -8.17 13.02
C SER A 128 -7.42 -6.82 13.05
N VAL A 129 -8.61 -6.79 12.51
CA VAL A 129 -9.42 -5.58 12.57
C VAL A 129 -9.77 -5.24 14.04
N GLN A 130 -9.73 -6.24 14.93
CA GLN A 130 -10.11 -6.09 16.32
C GLN A 130 -8.95 -6.26 17.30
N GLU A 131 -7.93 -7.03 16.93
CA GLU A 131 -6.82 -7.37 17.82
C GLU A 131 -5.50 -7.06 17.17
N PRO A 132 -4.97 -5.87 17.40
CA PRO A 132 -3.68 -5.48 16.83
C PRO A 132 -2.54 -6.31 17.42
N LYS A 133 -1.53 -6.55 16.59
CA LYS A 133 -0.30 -7.22 17.01
C LYS A 133 0.85 -6.26 16.85
N MET A 134 1.69 -6.22 17.86
CA MET A 134 2.92 -5.45 17.79
C MET A 134 4.07 -6.38 17.39
N MET A 135 4.84 -5.96 16.41
CA MET A 135 6.03 -6.69 16.01
C MET A 135 7.04 -5.72 15.40
N PHE A 136 8.28 -5.86 15.83
CA PHE A 136 9.39 -5.09 15.26
C PHE A 136 9.89 -5.78 13.99
N ILE A 137 10.06 -5.00 12.92
CA ILE A 137 10.53 -5.50 11.64
C ILE A 137 11.92 -4.91 11.36
N PRO A 138 13.00 -5.71 11.48
CA PRO A 138 14.34 -5.20 11.17
C PRO A 138 14.45 -4.80 9.70
N GLY A 139 15.11 -3.68 9.44
CA GLY A 139 15.36 -3.21 8.09
C GLY A 139 14.21 -2.48 7.42
N PHE A 140 13.09 -2.32 8.09
CA PHE A 140 11.92 -1.64 7.52
C PHE A 140 11.69 -0.21 8.02
#